data_81f1952509117edf7d78d92bfa33288e
#
_entry.id   81f1952509117edf7d78d92bfa33288e
#
_cell.length_a   1.000
_cell.length_b   1.000
_cell.length_c   1.000
_cell.angle_alpha   90.00
_cell.angle_beta   90.00
_cell.angle_gamma   90.00
#
_symmetry.space_group_name_H-M   'P 1'
#
loop_
_entity.id
_entity.type
_entity.pdbx_description
1 polymer ?
#
loop_
_entity_poly.entity_id
_entity_poly.type
_entity_poly.pdbx_seq_one_letter_code
_entity_poly.pdbx_strand_id
1 'polypeptide(L)' 'MDYRKRLKNVREDHDLSQAEIGHLLNKSQQGYNHIENGRAELKIDDLITLCKFYNLSADYLIGLTDSQKELDESSSHHKQ' A
#
# COMPACT_ATOMS: atom_id res chain seq x y z
N MET A 1 7.21 -10.66 6.63
CA MET A 1 6.19 -10.86 5.59
C MET A 1 6.58 -10.09 4.33
N ASP A 2 6.42 -10.72 3.18
CA ASP A 2 6.65 -10.05 1.91
C ASP A 2 5.63 -8.91 1.74
N TYR A 3 6.11 -7.74 1.36
CA TYR A 3 5.22 -6.58 1.22
C TYR A 3 4.14 -6.81 0.16
N ARG A 4 4.44 -7.61 -0.85
CA ARG A 4 3.45 -7.90 -1.91
C ARG A 4 2.27 -8.65 -1.36
N LYS A 5 2.53 -9.60 -0.48
CA LYS A 5 1.46 -10.33 0.17
C LYS A 5 0.65 -9.41 1.09
N ARG A 6 1.33 -8.49 1.78
CA ARG A 6 0.65 -7.52 2.64
C ARG A 6 -0.26 -6.61 1.80
N LEU A 7 0.22 -6.14 0.64
CA LEU A 7 -0.60 -5.32 -0.25
C LEU A 7 -1.87 -6.06 -0.67
N LYS A 8 -1.73 -7.32 -1.05
CA LYS A 8 -2.88 -8.12 -1.45
C LYS A 8 -3.84 -8.30 -0.29
N ASN A 9 -3.32 -8.62 0.90
CA ASN A 9 -4.17 -8.84 2.06
C ASN A 9 -4.95 -7.59 2.44
N VAL A 10 -4.28 -6.43 2.44
CA VAL A 10 -4.94 -5.17 2.77
C VAL A 10 -6.02 -4.85 1.74
N ARG A 11 -5.71 -5.05 0.46
CA ARG A 11 -6.69 -4.81 -0.59
C ARG A 11 -7.92 -5.68 -0.42
N GLU A 12 -7.71 -6.97 -0.16
CA GLU A 12 -8.82 -7.90 0.03
C GLU A 12 -9.61 -7.60 1.30
N ASP A 13 -8.94 -7.18 2.35
CA ASP A 13 -9.62 -6.80 3.59
C ASP A 13 -10.55 -5.60 3.39
N HIS A 14 -10.25 -4.77 2.41
CA HIS A 14 -11.09 -3.61 2.07
C HIS A 14 -12.07 -3.93 0.95
N ASP A 15 -12.17 -5.19 0.53
CA ASP A 15 -13.07 -5.63 -0.53
C ASP A 15 -12.84 -4.90 -1.85
N LEU A 16 -11.58 -4.64 -2.17
CA LEU A 16 -11.21 -3.91 -3.37
C LEU A 16 -10.61 -4.86 -4.40
N SER A 17 -10.86 -4.56 -5.68
CA SER A 17 -10.27 -5.32 -6.77
C SER A 17 -8.92 -4.74 -7.17
N GLN A 18 -8.14 -5.55 -7.89
CA GLN A 18 -6.90 -5.05 -8.46
C GLN A 18 -7.15 -3.91 -9.45
N ALA A 19 -8.28 -3.97 -10.17
CA ALA A 19 -8.63 -2.91 -11.11
C ALA A 19 -8.87 -1.60 -10.40
N GLU A 20 -9.51 -1.64 -9.24
CA GLU A 20 -9.78 -0.43 -8.47
C GLU A 20 -8.50 0.21 -7.96
N ILE A 21 -7.59 -0.60 -7.44
CA ILE A 21 -6.30 -0.06 -6.97
C ILE A 21 -5.44 0.39 -8.15
N GLY A 22 -5.48 -0.36 -9.26
CA GLY A 22 -4.79 0.08 -10.46
C GLY A 22 -5.25 1.45 -10.89
N HIS A 23 -6.56 1.67 -10.92
CA HIS A 23 -7.12 2.98 -11.29
C HIS A 23 -6.62 4.07 -10.34
N LEU A 24 -6.62 3.79 -9.04
CA LEU A 24 -6.12 4.74 -8.04
C LEU A 24 -4.68 5.17 -8.33
N LEU A 25 -3.85 4.24 -8.79
CA LEU A 25 -2.44 4.47 -9.05
C LEU A 25 -2.15 4.86 -10.50
N ASN A 26 -3.18 5.11 -11.29
CA ASN A 26 -3.05 5.42 -12.73
C ASN A 26 -2.37 4.28 -13.49
N LYS A 27 -2.74 3.06 -13.14
CA LYS A 27 -2.21 1.86 -13.79
C LYS A 27 -3.37 1.00 -14.27
N SER A 28 -3.07 0.12 -15.23
CA SER A 28 -4.05 -0.89 -15.61
C SER A 28 -4.15 -1.93 -14.51
N GLN A 29 -5.22 -2.73 -14.56
CA GLN A 29 -5.34 -3.87 -13.65
C GLN A 29 -4.12 -4.78 -13.76
N GLN A 30 -3.66 -5.03 -14.99
CA GLN A 30 -2.50 -5.87 -15.23
C GLN A 30 -1.24 -5.29 -14.61
N GLY A 31 -1.05 -3.97 -14.73
CA GLY A 31 0.11 -3.30 -14.14
C GLY A 31 0.13 -3.45 -12.63
N TYR A 32 -1.00 -3.26 -11.98
CA TYR A 32 -1.05 -3.43 -10.53
C TYR A 32 -0.90 -4.90 -10.14
N ASN A 33 -1.50 -5.82 -10.92
CA ASN A 33 -1.34 -7.25 -10.69
C ASN A 33 0.14 -7.63 -10.68
N HIS A 34 0.94 -7.07 -11.59
CA HIS A 34 2.36 -7.33 -11.64
C HIS A 34 3.07 -6.90 -10.36
N ILE A 35 2.62 -5.82 -9.73
CA ILE A 35 3.21 -5.38 -8.46
C ILE A 35 2.92 -6.41 -7.38
N GLU A 36 1.69 -6.90 -7.28
CA GLU A 36 1.34 -7.90 -6.26
C GLU A 36 2.03 -9.24 -6.51
N ASN A 37 2.33 -9.56 -7.77
CA ASN A 37 2.95 -10.84 -8.12
C ASN A 37 4.47 -10.79 -8.17
N GLY A 38 5.07 -9.65 -7.92
CA GLY A 38 6.53 -9.54 -7.89
C GLY A 38 7.19 -9.35 -9.25
N ARG A 39 6.40 -9.09 -10.29
CA ARG A 39 6.94 -8.82 -11.63
C ARG A 39 7.28 -7.36 -11.85
N ALA A 40 6.78 -6.48 -11.00
CA ALA A 40 7.07 -5.07 -11.04
C ALA A 40 7.27 -4.58 -9.62
N GLU A 41 8.06 -3.53 -9.46
CA GLU A 41 8.33 -2.98 -8.15
C GLU A 41 7.32 -1.90 -7.80
N LEU A 42 7.01 -1.78 -6.51
CA LEU A 42 6.17 -0.70 -6.01
C LEU A 42 7.02 0.55 -5.89
N LYS A 43 6.63 1.60 -6.60
CA LYS A 43 7.34 2.88 -6.52
C LYS A 43 6.96 3.61 -5.25
N ILE A 44 7.87 4.46 -4.77
CA ILE A 44 7.64 5.18 -3.53
C ILE A 44 6.41 6.08 -3.60
N ASP A 45 6.17 6.71 -4.75
CA ASP A 45 4.99 7.57 -4.91
C ASP A 45 3.70 6.76 -4.78
N ASP A 46 3.68 5.54 -5.30
CA ASP A 46 2.53 4.68 -5.19
C ASP A 46 2.33 4.22 -3.74
N LEU A 47 3.43 3.94 -3.04
CA LEU A 47 3.35 3.58 -1.62
C LEU A 47 2.71 4.71 -0.82
N ILE A 48 3.15 5.95 -1.07
CA ILE A 48 2.60 7.11 -0.37
C ILE A 48 1.09 7.22 -0.64
N THR A 49 0.69 7.05 -1.89
CA THR A 49 -0.72 7.11 -2.26
C THR A 49 -1.51 6.03 -1.52
N LEU A 50 -0.98 4.81 -1.45
CA LEU A 50 -1.66 3.72 -0.77
C LEU A 50 -1.76 3.95 0.73
N CYS A 51 -0.71 4.48 1.36
CA CYS A 51 -0.74 4.80 2.78
C CYS A 51 -1.87 5.78 3.09
N LYS A 52 -2.00 6.81 2.27
CA LYS A 52 -3.04 7.81 2.47
C LYS A 52 -4.43 7.24 2.18
N PHE A 53 -4.54 6.44 1.13
CA PHE A 53 -5.82 5.85 0.76
C PHE A 53 -6.34 4.89 1.82
N TYR A 54 -5.47 4.01 2.31
CA TYR A 54 -5.86 3.03 3.32
C TYR A 54 -5.80 3.59 4.74
N ASN A 55 -5.20 4.75 4.92
CA ASN A 55 -4.92 5.34 6.24
C ASN A 55 -4.10 4.37 7.11
N LEU A 56 -3.04 3.83 6.53
CA LEU A 56 -2.15 2.89 7.19
C LEU A 56 -0.71 3.37 7.06
N SER A 57 0.11 3.03 8.06
CA SER A 57 1.51 3.41 8.04
C SER A 57 2.26 2.65 6.95
N ALA A 58 3.34 3.26 6.45
CA ALA A 58 4.20 2.60 5.48
C ALA A 58 4.84 1.34 6.08
N ASP A 59 5.23 1.40 7.37
CA ASP A 59 5.83 0.24 8.03
C ASP A 59 4.93 -0.98 7.93
N TYR A 60 3.64 -0.78 8.15
CA TYR A 60 2.70 -1.88 8.06
C TYR A 60 2.55 -2.36 6.61
N LEU A 61 2.38 -1.41 5.68
CA LEU A 61 2.12 -1.77 4.28
C LEU A 61 3.28 -2.51 3.64
N ILE A 62 4.53 -2.19 4.02
CA ILE A 62 5.68 -2.88 3.44
C ILE A 62 6.14 -4.08 4.27
N GLY A 63 5.41 -4.42 5.33
CA GLY A 63 5.65 -5.65 6.05
C GLY A 63 6.72 -5.59 7.12
N LEU A 64 7.14 -4.38 7.51
CA LEU A 64 8.15 -4.24 8.57
C LEU A 64 7.57 -4.47 9.95
N THR A 65 6.27 -4.35 10.10
CA THR A 65 5.59 -4.62 11.36
C THR A 65 4.25 -5.27 11.08
N ASP A 66 3.76 -6.08 12.00
CA ASP A 66 2.43 -6.65 11.95
C ASP A 66 1.42 -5.81 12.72
N SER A 67 1.87 -4.73 13.34
CA SER A 67 1.00 -3.83 14.07
C SER A 67 0.32 -2.87 13.10
N GLN A 68 -0.99 -3.01 12.95
CA GLN A 68 -1.76 -2.19 12.02
C GLN A 68 -2.00 -0.83 12.65
N LYS A 69 -1.27 0.16 12.15
CA LYS A 69 -1.39 1.52 12.65
C LYS A 69 -1.90 2.43 11.55
N GLU A 70 -2.70 3.40 11.96
CA GLU A 70 -3.14 4.44 11.05
C GLU A 70 -1.97 5.32 10.66
N LEU A 71 -2.09 5.93 9.49
CA LEU A 71 -1.14 6.92 9.05
C LEU A 71 -1.24 8.14 9.96
N ASP A 72 -0.13 8.50 10.59
CA ASP A 72 -0.10 9.62 11.51
C ASP A 72 0.73 10.74 10.91
N GLU A 73 0.08 11.61 10.16
CA GLU A 73 0.76 12.71 9.51
C GLU A 73 1.17 13.80 10.49
N SER A 74 0.50 13.85 11.64
CA SER A 74 0.82 14.88 12.62
C SER A 74 2.14 14.62 13.33
N SER A 75 2.56 13.36 13.42
CA SER A 75 3.80 13.03 14.11
C SER A 75 5.02 13.59 13.38
N SER A 76 4.89 13.91 12.12
CA SER A 76 6.01 14.44 11.36
C SER A 76 6.41 15.85 11.80
N HIS A 77 5.60 16.47 12.62
CA HIS A 77 5.89 17.81 13.09
C HIS A 77 6.74 17.83 14.32
N HIS A 78 6.88 16.77 14.96
CA HIS A 78 7.55 16.80 16.21
C HIS A 78 8.98 17.06 16.09
N LYS A 79 8.90 16.95 15.98
CA LYS A 79 9.82 16.80 16.00
C LYS A 79 10.63 17.19 16.05
N GLN A 80 10.43 17.37 16.13
CA GLN A 80 10.85 17.72 16.19
C GLN A 80 11.26 17.90 16.66
#